data_235e98ccaadbcbb1dada3a3a8bcc90b5
#
_entry.id   235e98ccaadbcbb1dada3a3a8bcc90b5
#
_cell.length_a   1.000
_cell.length_b   1.000
_cell.length_c   1.000
_cell.angle_alpha   90.00
_cell.angle_beta   90.00
_cell.angle_gamma   90.00
#
_symmetry.space_group_name_H-M   'P 1'
#
loop_
_entity.id
_entity.type
_entity.pdbx_description
1 polymer ?
#
loop_
_entity_poly.entity_id
_entity_poly.type
_entity_poly.pdbx_seq_one_letter_code
_entity_poly.pdbx_strand_id
1 'polypeptide(L)'
;MPNDSFAIRLREARRMRKLSMDKLVELADFVVTKQSLSRYERGVMRPHANVLSTLAKALDVSEDYFLGTNMHIDMPMLRTTSGGKLHEDDLMAIEARLSYWTERLLAKERAASFSVEFKNPIENFQVSSLEDVIRAADLLRQLWHCGDGPIASVLRLFERKGIRIMEDELPADVYGLSTWADNRLPLMVLDTRHSKTTADRLRFTAAHELAHLLLSFPSSSDLTVEKRCHKFAGFFLFPKSTFIEEMGGEHRDELTLEEMVDLKELYGVSIAAQVHEAWDLHMISREHYDWWYDENIKKNQMEEGWGVYAFPETVGREKRVDARIRNKVK
;
A
#
# COMPACT_ATOMS: atom_id res chain seq x y z
N MET A 1 21.26 25.50 -11.25
CA MET A 1 20.09 25.88 -12.06
C MET A 1 18.88 25.81 -11.15
N PRO A 2 18.00 26.81 -11.06
CA PRO A 2 16.79 26.66 -10.27
C PRO A 2 16.01 25.48 -10.87
N ASN A 3 15.55 24.57 -10.01
CA ASN A 3 14.71 23.44 -10.37
C ASN A 3 13.43 24.02 -10.97
N ASP A 4 13.28 24.04 -12.30
CA ASP A 4 12.07 24.56 -12.94
C ASP A 4 10.93 23.56 -12.66
N SER A 5 10.07 23.92 -11.71
CA SER A 5 8.97 23.06 -11.28
C SER A 5 8.09 22.63 -12.45
N PHE A 6 7.91 23.50 -13.44
CA PHE A 6 7.19 23.17 -14.67
C PHE A 6 7.85 22.01 -15.44
N ALA A 7 9.16 22.05 -15.63
CA ALA A 7 9.90 21.03 -16.39
C ALA A 7 9.80 19.66 -15.73
N ILE A 8 9.91 19.61 -14.41
CA ILE A 8 9.78 18.40 -13.61
C ILE A 8 8.35 17.86 -13.76
N ARG A 9 7.35 18.71 -13.56
CA ARG A 9 5.93 18.30 -13.63
C ARG A 9 5.49 17.85 -15.02
N LEU A 10 6.02 18.48 -16.07
CA LEU A 10 5.74 18.01 -17.44
C LEU A 10 6.26 16.59 -17.66
N ARG A 11 7.48 16.31 -17.18
CA ARG A 11 8.07 14.98 -17.25
C ARG A 11 7.30 13.98 -16.40
N GLU A 12 6.89 14.34 -15.19
CA GLU A 12 6.08 13.52 -14.30
C GLU A 12 4.72 13.20 -14.92
N ALA A 13 4.00 14.18 -15.46
CA ALA A 13 2.72 13.97 -16.11
C ALA A 13 2.82 12.98 -17.29
N ARG A 14 3.88 13.10 -18.11
CA ARG A 14 4.13 12.14 -19.18
C ARG A 14 4.44 10.72 -18.64
N ARG A 15 5.22 10.63 -17.58
CA ARG A 15 5.55 9.36 -16.91
C ARG A 15 4.35 8.70 -16.26
N MET A 16 3.48 9.46 -15.58
CA MET A 16 2.23 8.95 -15.02
C MET A 16 1.42 8.14 -16.03
N ARG A 17 1.45 8.58 -17.30
CA ARG A 17 0.75 7.92 -18.40
C ARG A 17 1.63 6.94 -19.21
N LYS A 18 2.86 6.69 -18.78
CA LYS A 18 3.85 5.84 -19.47
C LYS A 18 4.03 6.22 -20.95
N LEU A 19 3.96 7.52 -21.28
CA LEU A 19 4.06 8.01 -22.65
C LEU A 19 5.53 8.24 -23.03
N SER A 20 5.91 7.80 -24.24
CA SER A 20 7.13 8.29 -24.88
C SER A 20 6.95 9.75 -25.33
N MET A 21 8.05 10.47 -25.58
CA MET A 21 7.96 11.83 -26.14
C MET A 21 7.25 11.87 -27.49
N ASP A 22 7.49 10.86 -28.34
CA ASP A 22 6.85 10.76 -29.65
C ASP A 22 5.35 10.56 -29.50
N LYS A 23 4.91 9.70 -28.55
CA LYS A 23 3.50 9.48 -28.29
C LYS A 23 2.81 10.71 -27.70
N LEU A 24 3.48 11.47 -26.85
CA LEU A 24 2.93 12.74 -26.35
C LEU A 24 2.80 13.79 -27.46
N VAL A 25 3.75 13.87 -28.40
CA VAL A 25 3.68 14.76 -29.57
C VAL A 25 2.46 14.40 -30.43
N GLU A 26 2.21 13.11 -30.66
CA GLU A 26 1.03 12.62 -31.40
C GLU A 26 -0.27 13.00 -30.68
N LEU A 27 -0.37 12.73 -29.36
CA LEU A 27 -1.54 13.08 -28.55
C LEU A 27 -1.79 14.58 -28.42
N ALA A 28 -0.76 15.38 -28.62
CA ALA A 28 -0.84 16.84 -28.67
C ALA A 28 -1.10 17.37 -30.10
N ASP A 29 -1.61 16.51 -31.00
CA ASP A 29 -1.93 16.86 -32.40
C ASP A 29 -0.76 17.55 -33.14
N PHE A 30 0.48 17.16 -32.85
CA PHE A 30 1.70 17.73 -33.42
C PHE A 30 1.88 19.26 -33.21
N VAL A 31 1.16 19.84 -32.26
CA VAL A 31 1.33 21.25 -31.86
C VAL A 31 2.72 21.55 -31.31
N VAL A 32 3.41 20.50 -30.85
CA VAL A 32 4.79 20.54 -30.37
C VAL A 32 5.66 19.54 -31.15
N THR A 33 6.95 19.83 -31.25
CA THR A 33 7.93 18.87 -31.76
C THR A 33 8.58 18.11 -30.59
N LYS A 34 9.10 16.91 -30.84
CA LYS A 34 9.92 16.17 -29.86
C LYS A 34 11.06 17.01 -29.30
N GLN A 35 11.70 17.82 -30.14
CA GLN A 35 12.80 18.69 -29.76
C GLN A 35 12.31 19.81 -28.80
N SER A 36 11.17 20.42 -29.07
CA SER A 36 10.57 21.42 -28.19
C SER A 36 10.17 20.81 -26.86
N LEU A 37 9.51 19.62 -26.88
CA LEU A 37 9.13 18.89 -25.69
C LEU A 37 10.34 18.55 -24.81
N SER A 38 11.44 18.08 -25.42
CA SER A 38 12.69 17.81 -24.71
C SER A 38 13.29 19.08 -24.07
N ARG A 39 13.16 20.25 -24.72
CA ARG A 39 13.61 21.53 -24.15
C ARG A 39 12.70 21.96 -23.00
N TYR A 40 11.40 21.73 -23.08
CA TYR A 40 10.46 22.00 -21.99
C TYR A 40 10.77 21.12 -20.75
N GLU A 41 10.97 19.82 -20.94
CA GLU A 41 11.29 18.89 -19.84
C GLU A 41 12.69 19.10 -19.21
N ARG A 42 13.58 19.84 -19.89
CA ARG A 42 14.89 20.24 -19.35
C ARG A 42 14.88 21.64 -18.73
N GLY A 43 13.74 22.33 -18.76
CA GLY A 43 13.63 23.70 -18.24
C GLY A 43 14.38 24.74 -19.07
N VAL A 44 14.78 24.41 -20.31
CA VAL A 44 15.49 25.36 -21.21
C VAL A 44 14.55 26.37 -21.84
N MET A 45 13.26 25.99 -21.97
CA MET A 45 12.23 26.78 -22.59
C MET A 45 10.88 26.48 -21.93
N ARG A 46 9.95 27.45 -21.93
CA ARG A 46 8.58 27.24 -21.49
C ARG A 46 7.62 27.34 -22.68
N PRO A 47 6.53 26.55 -22.70
CA PRO A 47 5.51 26.66 -23.73
C PRO A 47 4.69 27.95 -23.55
N HIS A 48 4.14 28.45 -24.65
CA HIS A 48 3.10 29.47 -24.61
C HIS A 48 1.77 28.87 -24.09
N ALA A 49 0.84 29.71 -23.64
CA ALA A 49 -0.43 29.32 -23.04
C ALA A 49 -1.22 28.28 -23.87
N ASN A 50 -1.33 28.50 -25.19
CA ASN A 50 -2.04 27.57 -26.08
C ASN A 50 -1.40 26.17 -26.11
N VAL A 51 -0.05 26.10 -26.13
CA VAL A 51 0.70 24.85 -26.12
C VAL A 51 0.57 24.17 -24.74
N LEU A 52 0.60 24.96 -23.65
CA LEU A 52 0.39 24.47 -22.31
C LEU A 52 -0.97 23.80 -22.16
N SER A 53 -2.04 24.48 -22.64
CA SER A 53 -3.40 23.93 -22.62
C SER A 53 -3.52 22.62 -23.40
N THR A 54 -2.88 22.54 -24.57
CA THR A 54 -2.87 21.32 -25.39
C THR A 54 -2.13 20.18 -24.68
N LEU A 55 -0.95 20.46 -24.08
CA LEU A 55 -0.20 19.47 -23.30
C LEU A 55 -0.98 19.01 -22.06
N ALA A 56 -1.65 19.92 -21.35
CA ALA A 56 -2.51 19.59 -20.22
C ALA A 56 -3.60 18.59 -20.59
N LYS A 57 -4.31 18.86 -21.70
CA LYS A 57 -5.34 17.95 -22.25
C LYS A 57 -4.75 16.60 -22.65
N ALA A 58 -3.65 16.61 -23.42
CA ALA A 58 -2.97 15.41 -23.87
C ALA A 58 -2.46 14.53 -22.71
N LEU A 59 -2.14 15.15 -21.58
CA LEU A 59 -1.63 14.50 -20.37
C LEU A 59 -2.73 14.19 -19.35
N ASP A 60 -3.98 14.64 -19.60
CA ASP A 60 -5.11 14.49 -18.69
C ASP A 60 -4.86 15.08 -17.29
N VAL A 61 -4.30 16.30 -17.27
CA VAL A 61 -4.08 17.09 -16.07
C VAL A 61 -4.65 18.48 -16.24
N SER A 62 -4.89 19.20 -15.14
CA SER A 62 -5.26 20.62 -15.20
C SER A 62 -4.04 21.48 -15.54
N GLU A 63 -4.24 22.69 -16.11
CA GLU A 63 -3.14 23.62 -16.31
C GLU A 63 -2.47 24.03 -14.98
N ASP A 64 -3.26 24.13 -13.90
CA ASP A 64 -2.76 24.44 -12.56
C ASP A 64 -1.81 23.36 -12.02
N TYR A 65 -1.89 22.12 -12.53
CA TYR A 65 -0.94 21.07 -12.19
C TYR A 65 0.51 21.53 -12.39
N PHE A 66 0.79 22.24 -13.46
CA PHE A 66 2.14 22.69 -13.78
C PHE A 66 2.66 23.83 -12.89
N LEU A 67 1.78 24.45 -12.08
CA LEU A 67 2.11 25.50 -11.14
C LEU A 67 2.37 25.01 -9.70
N GLY A 68 2.08 23.73 -9.44
CA GLY A 68 2.22 23.14 -8.11
C GLY A 68 3.68 23.00 -7.66
N THR A 69 3.84 22.67 -6.39
CA THR A 69 5.15 22.36 -5.79
C THR A 69 5.43 20.87 -5.94
N ASN A 70 6.68 20.50 -6.16
CA ASN A 70 7.07 19.08 -6.21
C ASN A 70 7.18 18.55 -4.78
N MET A 71 6.44 17.50 -4.50
CA MET A 71 6.56 16.73 -3.28
C MET A 71 7.62 15.65 -3.47
N HIS A 72 8.53 15.52 -2.53
CA HIS A 72 9.52 14.45 -2.57
C HIS A 72 8.89 13.16 -2.04
N ILE A 73 8.94 12.11 -2.85
CA ILE A 73 8.49 10.75 -2.48
C ILE A 73 9.72 9.87 -2.35
N ASP A 74 9.92 9.28 -1.19
CA ASP A 74 11.01 8.35 -0.93
C ASP A 74 10.65 6.96 -1.49
N MET A 75 10.84 6.74 -2.80
CA MET A 75 10.46 5.46 -3.41
C MET A 75 11.33 4.31 -2.90
N PRO A 76 10.72 3.26 -2.30
CA PRO A 76 11.45 2.09 -1.87
C PRO A 76 11.95 1.28 -3.08
N MET A 77 13.01 0.48 -2.87
CA MET A 77 13.39 -0.54 -3.84
C MET A 77 12.38 -1.69 -3.79
N LEU A 78 11.38 -1.64 -4.65
CA LEU A 78 10.32 -2.65 -4.72
C LEU A 78 10.81 -3.92 -5.40
N ARG A 79 10.43 -5.04 -4.82
CA ARG A 79 10.58 -6.37 -5.42
C ARG A 79 9.21 -6.97 -5.67
N THR A 80 9.08 -7.69 -6.77
CA THR A 80 7.88 -8.50 -7.02
C THR A 80 7.87 -9.71 -6.08
N THR A 81 6.71 -10.28 -5.83
CA THR A 81 6.58 -11.53 -5.06
C THR A 81 7.39 -12.68 -5.63
N SER A 82 7.67 -12.65 -6.93
CA SER A 82 8.59 -13.58 -7.63
C SER A 82 10.08 -13.25 -7.45
N GLY A 83 10.42 -12.19 -6.69
CA GLY A 83 11.81 -11.79 -6.39
C GLY A 83 12.48 -10.95 -7.49
N GLY A 84 11.77 -10.57 -8.54
CA GLY A 84 12.23 -9.66 -9.59
C GLY A 84 12.24 -8.20 -9.13
N LYS A 85 13.09 -7.37 -9.72
CA LYS A 85 13.02 -5.90 -9.54
C LYS A 85 12.00 -5.33 -10.51
N LEU A 86 11.23 -4.34 -10.06
CA LEU A 86 10.39 -3.57 -10.96
C LEU A 86 11.23 -2.77 -11.96
N HIS A 87 10.68 -2.58 -13.15
CA HIS A 87 11.28 -1.69 -14.14
C HIS A 87 11.32 -0.25 -13.61
N GLU A 88 12.41 0.46 -13.89
CA GLU A 88 12.59 1.86 -13.48
C GLU A 88 11.45 2.76 -13.99
N ASP A 89 10.96 2.53 -15.20
CA ASP A 89 9.84 3.27 -15.78
C ASP A 89 8.53 3.05 -15.01
N ASP A 90 8.29 1.85 -14.47
CA ASP A 90 7.11 1.56 -13.63
C ASP A 90 7.21 2.29 -12.30
N LEU A 91 8.38 2.27 -11.66
CA LEU A 91 8.63 3.00 -10.41
C LEU A 91 8.42 4.50 -10.60
N MET A 92 8.99 5.09 -11.65
CA MET A 92 8.83 6.49 -11.97
C MET A 92 7.37 6.88 -12.26
N ALA A 93 6.60 5.98 -12.89
CA ALA A 93 5.19 6.21 -13.15
C ALA A 93 4.37 6.16 -11.86
N ILE A 94 4.65 5.21 -10.95
CA ILE A 94 4.01 5.11 -9.64
C ILE A 94 4.32 6.35 -8.80
N GLU A 95 5.60 6.73 -8.71
CA GLU A 95 6.06 7.93 -7.99
C GLU A 95 5.31 9.19 -8.45
N ALA A 96 5.25 9.41 -9.76
CA ALA A 96 4.59 10.58 -10.32
C ALA A 96 3.08 10.59 -10.04
N ARG A 97 2.39 9.42 -10.15
CA ARG A 97 0.96 9.32 -9.80
C ARG A 97 0.72 9.54 -8.32
N LEU A 98 1.56 8.97 -7.46
CA LEU A 98 1.45 9.09 -6.01
C LEU A 98 1.69 10.52 -5.56
N SER A 99 2.70 11.22 -6.10
CA SER A 99 2.98 12.63 -5.85
C SER A 99 1.77 13.50 -6.22
N TYR A 100 1.25 13.36 -7.43
CA TYR A 100 0.08 14.09 -7.91
C TYR A 100 -1.18 13.84 -7.07
N TRP A 101 -1.47 12.58 -6.78
CA TRP A 101 -2.61 12.20 -5.95
C TRP A 101 -2.50 12.78 -4.55
N THR A 102 -1.31 12.69 -3.93
CA THR A 102 -1.06 13.18 -2.57
C THR A 102 -1.25 14.69 -2.49
N GLU A 103 -0.71 15.45 -3.44
CA GLU A 103 -0.90 16.90 -3.48
C GLU A 103 -2.38 17.29 -3.58
N ARG A 104 -3.15 16.61 -4.46
CA ARG A 104 -4.59 16.83 -4.59
C ARG A 104 -5.35 16.50 -3.31
N LEU A 105 -5.02 15.37 -2.69
CA LEU A 105 -5.65 14.96 -1.44
C LEU A 105 -5.38 15.97 -0.33
N LEU A 106 -4.12 16.41 -0.17
CA LEU A 106 -3.75 17.42 0.82
C LEU A 106 -4.42 18.78 0.57
N ALA A 107 -4.56 19.18 -0.68
CA ALA A 107 -5.32 20.41 -1.03
C ALA A 107 -6.80 20.28 -0.61
N LYS A 108 -7.44 19.15 -0.90
CA LYS A 108 -8.80 18.84 -0.46
C LYS A 108 -8.92 18.77 1.07
N GLU A 109 -7.96 18.14 1.75
CA GLU A 109 -7.92 18.06 3.23
C GLU A 109 -7.86 19.46 3.85
N ARG A 110 -7.02 20.37 3.32
CA ARG A 110 -6.96 21.76 3.75
C ARG A 110 -8.29 22.48 3.54
N ALA A 111 -8.89 22.37 2.35
CA ALA A 111 -10.18 22.98 2.04
C ALA A 111 -11.31 22.46 2.94
N ALA A 112 -11.28 21.16 3.28
CA ALA A 112 -12.24 20.54 4.19
C ALA A 112 -11.99 20.85 5.67
N SER A 113 -10.85 21.47 6.04
CA SER A 113 -10.34 21.56 7.41
C SER A 113 -10.31 20.19 8.09
N PHE A 114 -9.82 19.18 7.35
CA PHE A 114 -9.76 17.80 7.76
C PHE A 114 -8.33 17.29 7.62
N SER A 115 -7.54 17.49 8.64
CA SER A 115 -6.17 16.96 8.71
C SER A 115 -6.05 16.01 9.89
N VAL A 116 -5.34 14.91 9.67
CA VAL A 116 -4.91 13.99 10.74
C VAL A 116 -3.40 13.88 10.62
N GLU A 117 -2.72 14.31 11.65
CA GLU A 117 -1.27 14.14 11.77
C GLU A 117 -0.97 12.69 12.12
N PHE A 118 -0.01 12.12 11.40
CA PHE A 118 0.49 10.78 11.72
C PHE A 118 1.53 10.88 12.84
N LYS A 119 1.42 9.95 13.81
CA LYS A 119 2.45 9.74 14.84
C LYS A 119 2.75 8.26 14.90
N ASN A 120 4.02 7.89 14.70
CA ASN A 120 4.44 6.51 14.88
C ASN A 120 4.51 6.22 16.40
N PRO A 121 3.63 5.38 16.95
CA PRO A 121 3.63 5.13 18.40
C PRO A 121 4.75 4.18 18.83
N ILE A 122 5.43 3.52 17.89
CA ILE A 122 6.51 2.56 18.11
C ILE A 122 7.78 2.93 17.33
N GLU A 123 8.03 4.21 17.12
CA GLU A 123 9.11 4.75 16.27
C GLU A 123 10.50 4.18 16.61
N ASN A 124 10.75 3.91 17.88
CA ASN A 124 12.05 3.40 18.34
C ASN A 124 12.08 1.88 18.54
N PHE A 125 11.03 1.18 18.12
CA PHE A 125 10.95 -0.26 18.29
C PHE A 125 11.81 -0.98 17.25
N GLN A 126 12.83 -1.69 17.73
CA GLN A 126 13.73 -2.46 16.88
C GLN A 126 13.31 -3.92 16.84
N VAL A 127 13.29 -4.50 15.65
CA VAL A 127 12.86 -5.88 15.39
C VAL A 127 14.07 -6.70 14.93
N SER A 128 14.50 -7.64 15.76
CA SER A 128 15.62 -8.54 15.48
C SER A 128 15.22 -10.03 15.51
N SER A 129 14.10 -10.36 16.14
CA SER A 129 13.60 -11.74 16.33
C SER A 129 12.11 -11.85 15.99
N LEU A 130 11.56 -13.07 15.93
CA LEU A 130 10.12 -13.32 15.83
C LEU A 130 9.38 -12.79 17.08
N GLU A 131 9.96 -12.96 18.25
CA GLU A 131 9.36 -12.47 19.49
C GLU A 131 9.24 -10.93 19.50
N ASP A 132 10.21 -10.22 18.91
CA ASP A 132 10.10 -8.76 18.75
C ASP A 132 8.96 -8.39 17.79
N VAL A 133 8.74 -9.19 16.73
CA VAL A 133 7.60 -8.98 15.79
C VAL A 133 6.28 -9.10 16.53
N ILE A 134 6.09 -10.16 17.32
CA ILE A 134 4.87 -10.41 18.09
C ILE A 134 4.65 -9.23 19.08
N ARG A 135 5.68 -8.88 19.86
CA ARG A 135 5.60 -7.77 20.79
C ARG A 135 5.28 -6.43 20.12
N ALA A 136 5.83 -6.18 18.92
CA ALA A 136 5.53 -4.97 18.17
C ALA A 136 4.06 -4.92 17.74
N ALA A 137 3.51 -6.05 17.26
CA ALA A 137 2.12 -6.17 16.86
C ALA A 137 1.18 -5.95 18.05
N ASP A 138 1.43 -6.61 19.18
CA ASP A 138 0.62 -6.49 20.39
C ASP A 138 0.69 -5.05 20.96
N LEU A 139 1.88 -4.47 21.04
CA LEU A 139 2.06 -3.10 21.52
C LEU A 139 1.32 -2.10 20.61
N LEU A 140 1.39 -2.27 19.30
CA LEU A 140 0.69 -1.39 18.38
C LEU A 140 -0.83 -1.51 18.55
N ARG A 141 -1.36 -2.73 18.70
CA ARG A 141 -2.79 -2.94 18.96
C ARG A 141 -3.24 -2.26 20.26
N GLN A 142 -2.45 -2.35 21.33
CA GLN A 142 -2.72 -1.67 22.58
C GLN A 142 -2.74 -0.15 22.41
N LEU A 143 -1.70 0.44 21.80
CA LEU A 143 -1.58 1.90 21.60
C LEU A 143 -2.64 2.45 20.63
N TRP A 144 -3.12 1.64 19.71
CA TRP A 144 -4.19 2.02 18.79
C TRP A 144 -5.58 1.66 19.30
N HIS A 145 -5.68 1.01 20.46
CA HIS A 145 -6.93 0.56 21.09
C HIS A 145 -7.74 -0.37 20.18
N CYS A 146 -7.07 -1.35 19.56
CA CYS A 146 -7.71 -2.32 18.68
C CYS A 146 -8.45 -3.43 19.44
N GLY A 147 -8.07 -3.69 20.71
CA GLY A 147 -8.50 -4.87 21.46
C GLY A 147 -7.86 -6.16 20.92
N ASP A 148 -8.29 -7.30 21.41
CA ASP A 148 -7.75 -8.61 21.06
C ASP A 148 -8.55 -9.30 19.94
N GLY A 149 -9.79 -8.86 19.69
CA GLY A 149 -10.66 -9.38 18.65
C GLY A 149 -10.35 -8.87 17.23
N PRO A 150 -11.18 -9.23 16.26
CA PRO A 150 -11.01 -8.85 14.87
C PRO A 150 -11.12 -7.34 14.64
N ILE A 151 -10.28 -6.80 13.78
CA ILE A 151 -10.34 -5.39 13.35
C ILE A 151 -11.33 -5.28 12.19
N ALA A 152 -12.48 -4.64 12.39
CA ALA A 152 -13.56 -4.56 11.41
C ALA A 152 -13.12 -3.99 10.04
N SER A 153 -12.25 -2.96 10.02
CA SER A 153 -11.62 -2.46 8.79
C SER A 153 -10.24 -1.91 9.08
N VAL A 154 -9.25 -2.57 8.53
CA VAL A 154 -7.83 -2.23 8.66
C VAL A 154 -7.52 -0.93 7.92
N LEU A 155 -8.01 -0.78 6.69
CA LEU A 155 -7.77 0.41 5.88
C LEU A 155 -8.35 1.66 6.55
N ARG A 156 -9.56 1.56 7.10
CA ARG A 156 -10.17 2.68 7.83
C ARG A 156 -9.45 3.00 9.14
N LEU A 157 -8.93 2.00 9.82
CA LEU A 157 -8.07 2.21 10.99
C LEU A 157 -6.84 3.01 10.60
N PHE A 158 -6.11 2.62 9.57
CA PHE A 158 -4.89 3.28 9.11
C PHE A 158 -5.16 4.72 8.66
N GLU A 159 -6.23 4.96 7.91
CA GLU A 159 -6.66 6.31 7.54
C GLU A 159 -6.97 7.19 8.75
N ARG A 160 -7.60 6.64 9.80
CA ARG A 160 -7.85 7.37 11.05
C ARG A 160 -6.57 7.71 11.81
N LYS A 161 -5.55 6.87 11.69
CA LYS A 161 -4.23 7.11 12.29
C LYS A 161 -3.34 8.02 11.46
N GLY A 162 -3.81 8.47 10.29
CA GLY A 162 -3.12 9.48 9.48
C GLY A 162 -2.31 8.93 8.31
N ILE A 163 -2.39 7.64 8.00
CA ILE A 163 -1.81 7.07 6.79
C ILE A 163 -2.72 7.42 5.61
N ARG A 164 -2.14 7.86 4.49
CA ARG A 164 -2.87 8.14 3.25
C ARG A 164 -2.76 6.93 2.34
N ILE A 165 -3.91 6.37 1.98
CA ILE A 165 -3.99 5.16 1.18
C ILE A 165 -4.54 5.52 -0.20
N MET A 166 -3.75 5.26 -1.24
CA MET A 166 -4.11 5.40 -2.64
C MET A 166 -4.46 4.03 -3.21
N GLU A 167 -5.57 3.96 -3.94
CA GLU A 167 -5.91 2.81 -4.75
C GLU A 167 -5.36 3.04 -6.16
N ASP A 168 -4.49 2.17 -6.64
CA ASP A 168 -3.91 2.26 -7.99
C ASP A 168 -3.72 0.87 -8.58
N GLU A 169 -3.54 0.80 -9.89
CA GLU A 169 -3.12 -0.42 -10.58
C GLU A 169 -1.60 -0.52 -10.51
N LEU A 170 -1.11 -1.57 -9.88
CA LEU A 170 0.31 -1.84 -9.74
C LEU A 170 0.78 -2.87 -10.78
N PRO A 171 2.08 -2.92 -11.08
CA PRO A 171 2.64 -3.96 -11.95
C PRO A 171 2.35 -5.36 -11.42
N ALA A 172 2.36 -6.35 -12.32
CA ALA A 172 2.09 -7.74 -11.98
C ALA A 172 2.94 -8.19 -10.77
N ASP A 173 2.34 -8.96 -9.89
CA ASP A 173 2.93 -9.49 -8.65
C ASP A 173 3.33 -8.43 -7.59
N VAL A 174 2.82 -7.19 -7.69
CA VAL A 174 2.92 -6.17 -6.64
C VAL A 174 1.51 -5.84 -6.17
N TYR A 175 1.20 -6.14 -4.93
CA TYR A 175 -0.14 -5.93 -4.35
C TYR A 175 -0.24 -4.65 -3.52
N GLY A 176 0.90 -4.14 -3.09
CA GLY A 176 1.00 -2.91 -2.31
C GLY A 176 2.41 -2.36 -2.26
N LEU A 177 2.53 -1.14 -1.83
CA LEU A 177 3.78 -0.49 -1.46
C LEU A 177 3.51 0.58 -0.42
N SER A 178 4.51 0.87 0.39
CA SER A 178 4.48 1.95 1.35
C SER A 178 5.72 2.84 1.25
N THR A 179 5.53 4.12 1.54
CA THR A 179 6.61 5.10 1.46
C THR A 179 6.28 6.34 2.28
N TRP A 180 7.20 7.30 2.26
CA TRP A 180 7.04 8.59 2.91
C TRP A 180 7.08 9.73 1.90
N ALA A 181 6.23 10.73 2.09
CA ALA A 181 6.35 12.01 1.40
C ALA A 181 6.97 13.03 2.36
N ASP A 182 8.01 13.74 1.88
CA ASP A 182 8.75 14.73 2.64
C ASP A 182 9.21 14.20 4.03
N ASN A 183 9.55 12.92 4.14
CA ASN A 183 9.98 12.22 5.37
C ASN A 183 9.03 12.33 6.57
N ARG A 184 7.76 12.65 6.35
CA ARG A 184 6.79 12.88 7.45
C ARG A 184 5.38 12.36 7.21
N LEU A 185 5.00 12.21 5.96
CA LEU A 185 3.65 11.79 5.58
C LEU A 185 3.69 10.34 5.09
N PRO A 186 3.16 9.38 5.86
CA PRO A 186 3.13 7.99 5.43
C PRO A 186 2.09 7.80 4.34
N LEU A 187 2.52 7.19 3.25
CA LEU A 187 1.73 6.86 2.09
C LEU A 187 1.71 5.34 1.90
N MET A 188 0.59 4.83 1.47
CA MET A 188 0.42 3.44 1.09
C MET A 188 -0.32 3.39 -0.23
N VAL A 189 0.13 2.58 -1.17
CA VAL A 189 -0.56 2.28 -2.41
C VAL A 189 -0.99 0.83 -2.38
N LEU A 190 -2.25 0.56 -2.68
CA LEU A 190 -2.80 -0.79 -2.71
C LEU A 190 -3.45 -1.06 -4.05
N ASP A 191 -3.15 -2.22 -4.63
CA ASP A 191 -3.83 -2.68 -5.84
C ASP A 191 -5.16 -3.36 -5.47
N THR A 192 -6.25 -2.60 -5.64
CA THR A 192 -7.61 -3.09 -5.39
C THR A 192 -8.29 -3.62 -6.65
N ARG A 193 -7.64 -3.51 -7.82
CA ARG A 193 -8.21 -3.89 -9.13
C ARG A 193 -7.72 -5.25 -9.61
N HIS A 194 -6.68 -5.78 -8.98
CA HIS A 194 -6.17 -7.08 -9.36
C HIS A 194 -7.25 -8.16 -9.14
N SER A 195 -7.48 -9.02 -10.14
CA SER A 195 -8.51 -10.07 -10.08
C SER A 195 -8.34 -11.06 -8.92
N LYS A 196 -7.16 -11.11 -8.34
CA LYS A 196 -6.81 -11.96 -7.19
C LYS A 196 -6.84 -11.22 -5.85
N THR A 197 -7.30 -9.96 -5.81
CA THR A 197 -7.34 -9.19 -4.58
C THR A 197 -8.64 -9.47 -3.84
N THR A 198 -8.58 -10.37 -2.86
CA THR A 198 -9.64 -10.64 -1.89
C THR A 198 -9.53 -9.69 -0.69
N ALA A 199 -10.59 -9.57 0.11
CA ALA A 199 -10.58 -8.68 1.28
C ALA A 199 -9.51 -9.08 2.31
N ASP A 200 -9.33 -10.37 2.56
CA ASP A 200 -8.28 -10.92 3.43
C ASP A 200 -6.88 -10.61 2.90
N ARG A 201 -6.64 -10.77 1.59
CA ARG A 201 -5.37 -10.38 0.96
C ARG A 201 -5.10 -8.90 1.09
N LEU A 202 -6.11 -8.05 0.84
CA LEU A 202 -5.97 -6.60 0.95
C LEU A 202 -5.61 -6.17 2.39
N ARG A 203 -6.26 -6.78 3.40
CA ARG A 203 -5.96 -6.58 4.82
C ARG A 203 -4.53 -6.95 5.14
N PHE A 204 -4.13 -8.15 4.70
CA PHE A 204 -2.78 -8.67 4.93
C PHE A 204 -1.72 -7.79 4.27
N THR A 205 -1.92 -7.42 2.99
CA THR A 205 -1.02 -6.51 2.28
C THR A 205 -0.91 -5.17 3.01
N ALA A 206 -2.03 -4.57 3.41
CA ALA A 206 -2.01 -3.30 4.14
C ALA A 206 -1.27 -3.40 5.49
N ALA A 207 -1.46 -4.49 6.24
CA ALA A 207 -0.75 -4.72 7.50
C ALA A 207 0.76 -4.99 7.29
N HIS A 208 1.14 -5.66 6.19
CA HIS A 208 2.52 -5.84 5.77
C HIS A 208 3.19 -4.49 5.44
N GLU A 209 2.53 -3.65 4.66
CA GLU A 209 3.01 -2.31 4.32
C GLU A 209 3.09 -1.40 5.57
N LEU A 210 2.19 -1.60 6.54
CA LEU A 210 2.27 -0.92 7.82
C LEU A 210 3.57 -1.27 8.57
N ALA A 211 4.01 -2.52 8.53
CA ALA A 211 5.27 -2.93 9.15
C ALA A 211 6.47 -2.18 8.57
N HIS A 212 6.52 -2.01 7.24
CA HIS A 212 7.57 -1.21 6.58
C HIS A 212 7.56 0.25 7.01
N LEU A 213 6.38 0.83 7.27
CA LEU A 213 6.26 2.22 7.73
C LEU A 213 6.66 2.43 9.20
N LEU A 214 6.44 1.42 10.06
CA LEU A 214 6.54 1.61 11.51
C LEU A 214 7.79 1.01 12.15
N LEU A 215 8.31 -0.10 11.61
CA LEU A 215 9.32 -0.91 12.27
C LEU A 215 10.73 -0.59 11.77
N SER A 216 11.70 -0.71 12.66
CA SER A 216 13.13 -0.63 12.35
C SER A 216 13.74 -2.03 12.38
N PHE A 217 14.52 -2.36 11.33
CA PHE A 217 15.14 -3.67 11.15
C PHE A 217 16.66 -3.56 11.08
N PRO A 218 17.34 -3.32 12.20
CA PRO A 218 18.78 -3.11 12.21
C PRO A 218 19.52 -4.35 11.70
N SER A 219 20.49 -4.14 10.81
CA SER A 219 21.40 -5.19 10.31
C SER A 219 20.72 -6.40 9.65
N SER A 220 19.49 -6.25 9.15
CA SER A 220 18.75 -7.33 8.48
C SER A 220 18.90 -7.27 6.96
N SER A 221 18.97 -8.44 6.32
CA SER A 221 18.84 -8.52 4.86
C SER A 221 17.41 -8.20 4.43
N ASP A 222 17.21 -7.72 3.20
CA ASP A 222 15.87 -7.44 2.63
C ASP A 222 14.93 -8.64 2.76
N LEU A 223 15.41 -9.86 2.48
CA LEU A 223 14.61 -11.07 2.61
C LEU A 223 14.16 -11.32 4.06
N THR A 224 15.00 -10.99 5.03
CA THR A 224 14.65 -11.11 6.46
C THR A 224 13.62 -10.05 6.86
N VAL A 225 13.75 -8.83 6.34
CA VAL A 225 12.78 -7.75 6.55
C VAL A 225 11.42 -8.16 6.02
N GLU A 226 11.34 -8.63 4.77
CA GLU A 226 10.10 -9.10 4.17
C GLU A 226 9.41 -10.18 5.00
N LYS A 227 10.16 -11.19 5.43
CA LYS A 227 9.62 -12.26 6.30
C LYS A 227 9.07 -11.71 7.61
N ARG A 228 9.76 -10.76 8.24
CA ARG A 228 9.30 -10.13 9.48
C ARG A 228 8.06 -9.28 9.28
N CYS A 229 7.97 -8.55 8.17
CA CYS A 229 6.78 -7.79 7.80
C CYS A 229 5.57 -8.71 7.57
N HIS A 230 5.77 -9.87 6.92
CA HIS A 230 4.72 -10.89 6.79
C HIS A 230 4.24 -11.39 8.16
N LYS A 231 5.18 -11.72 9.07
CA LYS A 231 4.82 -12.19 10.42
C LYS A 231 4.12 -11.10 11.23
N PHE A 232 4.58 -9.87 11.12
CA PHE A 232 3.89 -8.73 11.75
C PHE A 232 2.44 -8.61 11.24
N ALA A 233 2.22 -8.74 9.94
CA ALA A 233 0.88 -8.67 9.37
C ALA A 233 -0.04 -9.75 9.96
N GLY A 234 0.41 -11.00 10.06
CA GLY A 234 -0.34 -12.08 10.69
C GLY A 234 -0.73 -11.75 12.13
N PHE A 235 0.25 -11.49 13.00
CA PHE A 235 0.00 -11.23 14.43
C PHE A 235 -0.72 -9.89 14.68
N PHE A 236 -0.58 -8.89 13.82
CA PHE A 236 -1.36 -7.68 13.91
C PHE A 236 -2.84 -7.89 13.59
N LEU A 237 -3.14 -8.75 12.62
CA LEU A 237 -4.52 -9.08 12.23
C LEU A 237 -5.16 -10.07 13.21
N PHE A 238 -4.37 -11.03 13.70
CA PHE A 238 -4.80 -12.09 14.58
C PHE A 238 -3.76 -12.27 15.70
N PRO A 239 -3.94 -11.64 16.88
CA PRO A 239 -2.95 -11.67 17.96
C PRO A 239 -2.62 -13.09 18.42
N LYS A 240 -1.35 -13.33 18.76
CA LYS A 240 -0.86 -14.66 19.16
C LYS A 240 -1.70 -15.31 20.26
N SER A 241 -2.04 -14.57 21.33
CA SER A 241 -2.82 -15.09 22.45
C SER A 241 -4.21 -15.51 22.01
N THR A 242 -4.87 -14.66 21.22
CA THR A 242 -6.20 -14.94 20.69
C THR A 242 -6.16 -16.08 19.66
N PHE A 243 -5.14 -16.13 18.81
CA PHE A 243 -4.97 -17.22 17.86
C PHE A 243 -4.85 -18.58 18.58
N ILE A 244 -4.03 -18.67 19.63
CA ILE A 244 -3.90 -19.88 20.45
C ILE A 244 -5.21 -20.24 21.13
N GLU A 245 -5.95 -19.27 21.66
CA GLU A 245 -7.24 -19.49 22.32
C GLU A 245 -8.30 -20.03 21.33
N GLU A 246 -8.46 -19.35 20.20
CA GLU A 246 -9.42 -19.73 19.14
C GLU A 246 -9.10 -21.09 18.52
N MET A 247 -7.81 -21.43 18.40
CA MET A 247 -7.35 -22.75 17.93
C MET A 247 -7.48 -23.83 19.01
N GLY A 248 -7.92 -23.50 20.22
CA GLY A 248 -8.19 -24.47 21.30
C GLY A 248 -6.95 -24.95 22.06
N GLY A 249 -5.82 -24.23 22.00
CA GLY A 249 -4.62 -24.49 22.81
C GLY A 249 -3.31 -24.43 22.04
N GLU A 250 -2.20 -24.58 22.79
CA GLU A 250 -0.85 -24.42 22.25
C GLU A 250 -0.37 -25.60 21.38
N HIS A 251 -1.00 -26.77 21.47
CA HIS A 251 -0.64 -27.97 20.72
C HIS A 251 -1.86 -28.58 20.07
N ARG A 252 -1.76 -28.86 18.79
CA ARG A 252 -2.81 -29.45 17.98
C ARG A 252 -2.27 -30.60 17.14
N ASP A 253 -2.93 -31.73 17.19
CA ASP A 253 -2.60 -32.86 16.33
C ASP A 253 -3.04 -32.56 14.88
N GLU A 254 -4.22 -31.96 14.72
CA GLU A 254 -4.81 -31.64 13.42
C GLU A 254 -5.47 -30.25 13.44
N LEU A 255 -5.40 -29.56 12.30
CA LEU A 255 -6.22 -28.39 11.99
C LEU A 255 -7.26 -28.80 10.97
N THR A 256 -8.52 -28.43 11.18
CA THR A 256 -9.59 -28.73 10.23
C THR A 256 -9.87 -27.53 9.32
N LEU A 257 -10.32 -27.81 8.09
CA LEU A 257 -10.70 -26.75 7.17
C LEU A 257 -11.85 -25.91 7.71
N GLU A 258 -12.81 -26.55 8.37
CA GLU A 258 -14.02 -25.92 8.91
C GLU A 258 -13.69 -24.85 9.97
N GLU A 259 -12.84 -25.19 10.95
CA GLU A 259 -12.42 -24.22 11.99
C GLU A 259 -11.64 -23.04 11.38
N MET A 260 -10.76 -23.30 10.42
CA MET A 260 -9.98 -22.22 9.78
C MET A 260 -10.83 -21.34 8.85
N VAL A 261 -11.88 -21.88 8.23
CA VAL A 261 -12.86 -21.10 7.47
C VAL A 261 -13.62 -20.15 8.40
N ASP A 262 -14.09 -20.64 9.55
CA ASP A 262 -14.78 -19.82 10.55
C ASP A 262 -13.91 -18.65 11.01
N LEU A 263 -12.65 -18.92 11.35
CA LEU A 263 -11.69 -17.89 11.76
C LEU A 263 -11.34 -16.94 10.61
N LYS A 264 -11.24 -17.43 9.37
CA LYS A 264 -11.05 -16.57 8.20
C LYS A 264 -12.20 -15.59 8.02
N GLU A 265 -13.45 -16.07 8.15
CA GLU A 265 -14.64 -15.23 8.02
C GLU A 265 -14.74 -14.19 9.14
N LEU A 266 -14.23 -14.48 10.33
CA LEU A 266 -14.25 -13.60 11.48
C LEU A 266 -13.07 -12.61 11.49
N TYR A 267 -11.82 -13.10 11.35
CA TYR A 267 -10.60 -12.30 11.48
C TYR A 267 -10.09 -11.72 10.16
N GLY A 268 -10.54 -12.26 9.02
CA GLY A 268 -10.08 -11.84 7.70
C GLY A 268 -8.60 -12.17 7.49
N VAL A 269 -8.16 -13.34 7.95
CA VAL A 269 -6.83 -13.91 7.75
C VAL A 269 -6.96 -15.18 6.93
N SER A 270 -6.22 -15.29 5.82
CA SER A 270 -6.30 -16.44 4.92
C SER A 270 -5.91 -17.76 5.64
N ILE A 271 -6.46 -18.87 5.18
CA ILE A 271 -6.14 -20.19 5.74
C ILE A 271 -4.64 -20.49 5.60
N ALA A 272 -4.04 -20.10 4.47
CA ALA A 272 -2.60 -20.22 4.31
C ALA A 272 -1.81 -19.47 5.40
N ALA A 273 -2.24 -18.26 5.76
CA ALA A 273 -1.59 -17.49 6.83
C ALA A 273 -1.81 -18.15 8.20
N GLN A 274 -3.00 -18.66 8.49
CA GLN A 274 -3.31 -19.38 9.74
C GLN A 274 -2.43 -20.64 9.91
N VAL A 275 -2.27 -21.45 8.86
CA VAL A 275 -1.40 -22.64 8.87
C VAL A 275 0.06 -22.26 9.09
N HIS A 276 0.53 -21.18 8.45
CA HIS A 276 1.88 -20.65 8.68
C HIS A 276 2.08 -20.16 10.12
N GLU A 277 1.08 -19.49 10.68
CA GLU A 277 1.12 -18.99 12.06
C GLU A 277 1.13 -20.13 13.08
N ALA A 278 0.29 -21.14 12.90
CA ALA A 278 0.28 -22.34 13.72
C ALA A 278 1.63 -23.08 13.71
N TRP A 279 2.29 -23.14 12.54
CA TRP A 279 3.63 -23.70 12.42
C TRP A 279 4.68 -22.84 13.14
N ASP A 280 4.67 -21.52 12.96
CA ASP A 280 5.63 -20.62 13.61
C ASP A 280 5.53 -20.65 15.14
N LEU A 281 4.33 -20.85 15.66
CA LEU A 281 4.05 -21.00 17.08
C LEU A 281 4.29 -22.42 17.61
N HIS A 282 4.77 -23.33 16.77
CA HIS A 282 5.00 -24.75 17.12
C HIS A 282 3.74 -25.49 17.60
N MET A 283 2.56 -25.04 17.17
CA MET A 283 1.28 -25.64 17.52
C MET A 283 1.04 -26.96 16.78
N ILE A 284 1.56 -27.09 15.55
CA ILE A 284 1.41 -28.27 14.69
C ILE A 284 2.77 -28.86 14.35
N SER A 285 2.76 -30.16 14.02
CA SER A 285 3.94 -30.87 13.57
C SER A 285 4.39 -30.44 12.17
N ARG A 286 5.67 -30.68 11.84
CA ARG A 286 6.20 -30.43 10.49
C ARG A 286 5.45 -31.22 9.43
N GLU A 287 5.13 -32.48 9.74
CA GLU A 287 4.39 -33.39 8.83
C GLU A 287 3.00 -32.82 8.50
N HIS A 288 2.28 -32.32 9.52
CA HIS A 288 0.96 -31.72 9.35
C HIS A 288 1.02 -30.40 8.55
N TYR A 289 2.02 -29.55 8.82
CA TYR A 289 2.26 -28.34 8.04
C TYR A 289 2.53 -28.65 6.56
N ASP A 290 3.45 -29.61 6.27
CA ASP A 290 3.81 -29.99 4.89
C ASP A 290 2.59 -30.59 4.16
N TRP A 291 1.76 -31.39 4.87
CA TRP A 291 0.52 -31.90 4.31
C TRP A 291 -0.46 -30.77 3.94
N TRP A 292 -0.69 -29.80 4.84
CA TRP A 292 -1.53 -28.64 4.54
C TRP A 292 -1.03 -27.86 3.32
N TYR A 293 0.28 -27.61 3.30
CA TYR A 293 0.90 -26.82 2.25
C TYR A 293 0.83 -27.51 0.89
N ASP A 294 1.23 -28.78 0.80
CA ASP A 294 1.34 -29.53 -0.46
C ASP A 294 -0.02 -30.01 -0.97
N GLU A 295 -0.90 -30.49 -0.07
CA GLU A 295 -2.16 -31.11 -0.47
C GLU A 295 -3.31 -30.10 -0.59
N ASN A 296 -3.25 -28.94 0.09
CA ASN A 296 -4.33 -27.98 0.13
C ASN A 296 -3.90 -26.61 -0.43
N ILE A 297 -2.98 -25.91 0.21
CA ILE A 297 -2.65 -24.51 -0.11
C ILE A 297 -2.09 -24.36 -1.53
N LYS A 298 -1.14 -25.20 -1.95
CA LYS A 298 -0.58 -25.17 -3.30
C LYS A 298 -1.61 -25.44 -4.39
N LYS A 299 -2.59 -26.31 -4.10
CA LYS A 299 -3.63 -26.72 -5.05
C LYS A 299 -4.76 -25.69 -5.15
N ASN A 300 -4.97 -24.92 -4.08
CA ASN A 300 -6.02 -23.90 -4.01
C ASN A 300 -5.45 -22.55 -3.47
N GLN A 301 -4.53 -21.96 -4.21
CA GLN A 301 -3.87 -20.70 -3.82
C GLN A 301 -4.82 -19.51 -3.69
N MET A 302 -6.00 -19.58 -4.28
CA MET A 302 -7.04 -18.57 -4.20
C MET A 302 -8.06 -18.83 -3.10
N GLU A 303 -7.91 -19.95 -2.39
CA GLU A 303 -8.82 -20.39 -1.33
C GLU A 303 -10.30 -20.38 -1.78
N GLU A 304 -10.55 -20.79 -3.05
CA GLU A 304 -11.90 -20.86 -3.62
C GLU A 304 -12.74 -21.87 -2.84
N GLY A 305 -13.93 -21.44 -2.40
CA GLY A 305 -14.82 -22.25 -1.57
C GLY A 305 -14.41 -22.35 -0.10
N TRP A 306 -13.37 -21.65 0.34
CA TRP A 306 -12.86 -21.65 1.73
C TRP A 306 -13.27 -20.42 2.53
N GLY A 307 -14.53 -20.03 2.43
CA GLY A 307 -15.08 -18.88 3.14
C GLY A 307 -14.61 -17.51 2.58
N VAL A 308 -15.30 -16.46 2.99
CA VAL A 308 -15.03 -15.09 2.59
C VAL A 308 -15.14 -14.19 3.82
N TYR A 309 -14.17 -13.32 4.03
CA TYR A 309 -14.25 -12.33 5.11
C TYR A 309 -15.53 -11.49 5.00
N ALA A 310 -16.29 -11.43 6.08
CA ALA A 310 -17.65 -10.88 6.07
C ALA A 310 -17.73 -9.36 5.89
N PHE A 311 -16.64 -8.63 6.16
CA PHE A 311 -16.65 -7.17 6.12
C PHE A 311 -15.85 -6.61 4.95
N PRO A 312 -16.35 -5.58 4.24
CA PRO A 312 -15.62 -4.99 3.13
C PRO A 312 -14.45 -4.14 3.63
N GLU A 313 -13.29 -4.30 2.98
CA GLU A 313 -12.17 -3.40 3.12
C GLU A 313 -12.23 -2.31 2.03
N THR A 314 -12.36 -1.07 2.44
CA THR A 314 -12.50 0.06 1.51
C THR A 314 -11.73 1.28 1.97
N VAL A 315 -11.02 1.90 1.03
CA VAL A 315 -10.46 3.23 1.22
C VAL A 315 -11.60 4.26 1.22
N GLY A 316 -11.60 5.17 2.15
CA GLY A 316 -12.74 6.09 2.31
C GLY A 316 -12.38 7.53 2.63
N ARG A 317 -11.10 7.86 2.79
CA ARG A 317 -10.67 9.21 3.21
C ARG A 317 -11.07 10.28 2.20
N GLU A 318 -10.77 10.07 0.93
CA GLU A 318 -11.09 11.04 -0.11
C GLU A 318 -12.59 11.29 -0.21
N LYS A 319 -13.42 10.24 -0.18
CA LYS A 319 -14.88 10.36 -0.17
C LYS A 319 -15.39 11.18 1.02
N ARG A 320 -14.79 11.00 2.22
CA ARG A 320 -15.15 11.77 3.42
C ARG A 320 -14.73 13.23 3.34
N VAL A 321 -13.58 13.51 2.76
CA VAL A 321 -13.08 14.87 2.51
C VAL A 321 -13.98 15.59 1.51
N ASP A 322 -14.32 14.95 0.39
CA ASP A 322 -15.21 15.52 -0.62
C ASP A 322 -16.62 15.80 -0.07
N ALA A 323 -17.15 14.92 0.79
CA ALA A 323 -18.43 15.14 1.46
C ALA A 323 -18.38 16.38 2.38
N ARG A 324 -17.28 16.61 3.09
CA ARG A 324 -17.11 17.79 3.96
C ARG A 324 -17.00 19.08 3.15
N ILE A 325 -16.30 19.05 2.00
CA ILE A 325 -16.22 20.22 1.11
C ILE A 325 -17.62 20.59 0.63
N ARG A 326 -18.41 19.62 0.11
CA ARG A 326 -19.79 19.87 -0.34
C ARG A 326 -20.69 20.44 0.74
N ASN A 327 -20.52 20.05 2.00
CA ASN A 327 -21.31 20.54 3.12
C ASN A 327 -20.93 21.96 3.57
N LYS A 328 -19.70 22.42 3.27
CA LYS A 328 -19.26 23.81 3.54
C LYS A 328 -19.76 24.81 2.49
N VAL A 329 -20.14 24.36 1.31
CA VAL A 329 -20.59 25.20 0.19
C VAL A 329 -22.13 25.41 0.25
N LYS A 330 -22.82 24.65 1.07
CA LYS A 330 -24.24 24.86 1.39
C LYS A 330 -24.41 25.76 2.62
#